data_310b781679386ec66fc8b12fbeb6ccef
#
_entry.id   310b781679386ec66fc8b12fbeb6ccef
#
_cell.length_a   1.000
_cell.length_b   1.000
_cell.length_c   1.000
_cell.angle_alpha   90.00
_cell.angle_beta   90.00
_cell.angle_gamma   90.00
#
_symmetry.space_group_name_H-M   'P 1'
#
loop_
_entity.id
_entity.type
_entity.pdbx_description
1 polymer ?
#
loop_
_entity_poly.entity_id
_entity_poly.type
_entity_poly.pdbx_seq_one_letter_code
_entity_poly.pdbx_strand_id
1 'polypeptide(L)'
;HEVISKLKEVETSLGDQKDKPSGKITITTVRSFGTHWLTPRIQEFMQINPEIEVELIFDDKELDLSTRQADIGIFMRRPKKLNYIQKKLMDINYHIYGSSKYLEKHGLPKTINDLNGHRFISFGKGAPSPVYNPDWALKIGMKDNKKRRSVMKVNSVMGLLLAVESGVGLAALPDYLVFQSRNLIKVVPKAEGPVTEAHFVYPESLKNVARVQAFRNFLYSKISEWKF
;
A
#
# COMPACT_ATOMS: atom_id res chain seq x y z
N HIS A 1 -23.98 7.48 -18.74
CA HIS A 1 -22.59 7.01 -18.50
C HIS A 1 -21.74 7.02 -19.77
N GLU A 2 -22.28 6.60 -20.91
CA GLU A 2 -21.55 6.53 -22.19
C GLU A 2 -21.13 7.91 -22.76
N VAL A 3 -21.98 8.93 -22.59
CA VAL A 3 -21.70 10.31 -23.01
C VAL A 3 -20.55 10.94 -22.20
N ILE A 4 -20.54 10.74 -20.89
CA ILE A 4 -19.47 11.21 -19.98
C ILE A 4 -18.15 10.52 -20.32
N SER A 5 -18.21 9.24 -20.67
CA SER A 5 -17.05 8.45 -21.11
C SER A 5 -16.45 9.00 -22.40
N LYS A 6 -17.29 9.33 -23.40
CA LYS A 6 -16.86 9.92 -24.69
C LYS A 6 -16.31 11.34 -24.53
N LEU A 7 -16.89 12.16 -23.66
CA LEU A 7 -16.37 13.50 -23.38
C LEU A 7 -14.95 13.43 -22.77
N LYS A 8 -14.72 12.53 -21.82
CA LYS A 8 -13.38 12.32 -21.27
C LYS A 8 -12.38 11.77 -22.30
N GLU A 9 -12.80 11.01 -23.29
CA GLU A 9 -11.93 10.58 -24.40
C GLU A 9 -11.48 11.76 -25.28
N VAL A 10 -12.41 12.68 -25.58
CA VAL A 10 -12.11 13.88 -26.35
C VAL A 10 -11.20 14.83 -25.58
N GLU A 11 -11.45 15.05 -24.29
CA GLU A 11 -10.57 15.85 -23.42
C GLU A 11 -9.17 15.24 -23.32
N THR A 12 -9.07 13.91 -23.22
CA THR A 12 -7.79 13.19 -23.19
C THR A 12 -7.03 13.37 -24.51
N SER A 13 -7.70 13.23 -25.66
CA SER A 13 -7.06 13.36 -26.97
C SER A 13 -6.63 14.79 -27.30
N LEU A 14 -7.32 15.81 -26.80
CA LEU A 14 -6.95 17.22 -26.98
C LEU A 14 -5.79 17.65 -26.08
N GLY A 15 -5.69 17.06 -24.87
CA GLY A 15 -4.57 17.31 -23.94
C GLY A 15 -3.25 16.67 -24.38
N ASP A 16 -3.31 15.58 -25.14
CA ASP A 16 -2.13 14.82 -25.60
C ASP A 16 -1.40 15.46 -26.80
N GLN A 17 -1.94 16.51 -27.41
CA GLN A 17 -1.28 17.25 -28.51
C GLN A 17 -0.24 18.27 -28.03
N LYS A 18 -0.09 18.47 -26.72
CA LYS A 18 0.93 19.35 -26.14
C LYS A 18 2.19 18.54 -25.79
N ASP A 19 3.35 19.09 -26.08
CA ASP A 19 4.66 18.52 -25.71
C ASP A 19 4.88 18.35 -24.21
N LYS A 20 4.01 18.94 -23.36
CA LYS A 20 4.06 18.86 -21.90
C LYS A 20 2.87 18.11 -21.32
N PRO A 21 3.10 17.21 -20.34
CA PRO A 21 2.03 16.51 -19.63
C PRO A 21 1.10 17.51 -18.92
N SER A 22 -0.22 17.44 -19.19
CA SER A 22 -1.22 18.36 -18.64
C SER A 22 -2.56 17.69 -18.39
N GLY A 23 -3.46 18.39 -17.68
CA GLY A 23 -4.82 17.95 -17.36
C GLY A 23 -4.92 17.13 -16.09
N LYS A 24 -6.12 16.61 -15.78
CA LYS A 24 -6.42 15.87 -14.56
C LYS A 24 -5.98 14.42 -14.65
N ILE A 25 -5.34 13.91 -13.60
CA ILE A 25 -5.02 12.51 -13.41
C ILE A 25 -5.64 12.02 -12.10
N THR A 26 -6.43 10.95 -12.15
CA THR A 26 -7.07 10.34 -10.98
C THR A 26 -6.39 9.00 -10.67
N ILE A 27 -5.87 8.86 -9.46
CA ILE A 27 -5.08 7.70 -9.02
C ILE A 27 -5.76 7.03 -7.85
N THR A 28 -5.95 5.71 -7.93
CA THR A 28 -6.51 4.94 -6.81
C THR A 28 -5.50 3.96 -6.23
N THR A 29 -5.54 3.77 -4.91
CA THR A 29 -4.74 2.77 -4.20
C THR A 29 -5.35 2.46 -2.83
N VAL A 30 -4.80 1.45 -2.13
CA VAL A 30 -5.20 1.15 -0.75
C VAL A 30 -4.83 2.30 0.20
N ARG A 31 -5.69 2.53 1.22
CA ARG A 31 -5.59 3.67 2.15
C ARG A 31 -4.20 3.81 2.78
N SER A 32 -3.64 2.72 3.27
CA SER A 32 -2.35 2.73 3.95
C SER A 32 -1.20 3.17 3.04
N PHE A 33 -1.14 2.64 1.81
CA PHE A 33 -0.11 3.02 0.85
C PHE A 33 -0.31 4.45 0.33
N GLY A 34 -1.54 4.80 -0.01
CA GLY A 34 -1.92 6.14 -0.45
C GLY A 34 -1.51 7.20 0.55
N THR A 35 -1.91 7.02 1.82
CA THR A 35 -1.67 8.02 2.87
C THR A 35 -0.18 8.14 3.24
N HIS A 36 0.52 7.00 3.44
CA HIS A 36 1.87 7.03 4.01
C HIS A 36 2.98 7.07 2.97
N TRP A 37 2.77 6.42 1.83
CA TRP A 37 3.82 6.35 0.83
C TRP A 37 3.62 7.33 -0.32
N LEU A 38 2.42 7.38 -0.91
CA LEU A 38 2.16 8.16 -2.12
C LEU A 38 1.99 9.65 -1.83
N THR A 39 1.08 10.02 -0.93
CA THR A 39 0.73 11.43 -0.67
C THR A 39 1.94 12.32 -0.34
N PRO A 40 2.89 11.91 0.50
CA PRO A 40 4.07 12.73 0.80
C PRO A 40 4.96 13.03 -0.42
N ARG A 41 4.84 12.25 -1.50
CA ARG A 41 5.63 12.38 -2.74
C ARG A 41 4.93 13.16 -3.84
N ILE A 42 3.62 13.38 -3.72
CA ILE A 42 2.83 14.06 -4.75
C ILE A 42 3.25 15.52 -4.95
N GLN A 43 3.69 16.21 -3.89
CA GLN A 43 4.19 17.57 -4.02
C GLN A 43 5.32 17.67 -5.04
N GLU A 44 6.30 16.77 -4.99
CA GLU A 44 7.41 16.75 -5.92
C GLU A 44 6.95 16.45 -7.35
N PHE A 45 6.01 15.50 -7.52
CA PHE A 45 5.42 15.22 -8.82
C PHE A 45 4.75 16.47 -9.44
N MET A 46 3.96 17.21 -8.64
CA MET A 46 3.28 18.43 -9.09
C MET A 46 4.26 19.57 -9.41
N GLN A 47 5.38 19.67 -8.68
CA GLN A 47 6.44 20.64 -8.99
C GLN A 47 7.09 20.36 -10.36
N ILE A 48 7.31 19.08 -10.70
CA ILE A 48 7.89 18.68 -11.99
C ILE A 48 6.86 18.84 -13.12
N ASN A 49 5.58 18.67 -12.81
CA ASN A 49 4.48 18.68 -13.79
C ASN A 49 3.37 19.67 -13.35
N PRO A 50 3.61 21.00 -13.41
CA PRO A 50 2.72 22.01 -12.83
C PRO A 50 1.37 22.14 -13.55
N GLU A 51 1.25 21.61 -14.77
CA GLU A 51 0.00 21.61 -15.53
C GLU A 51 -0.88 20.36 -15.26
N ILE A 52 -0.43 19.45 -14.36
CA ILE A 52 -1.22 18.27 -13.96
C ILE A 52 -1.96 18.54 -12.66
N GLU A 53 -3.28 18.38 -12.69
CA GLU A 53 -4.14 18.28 -11.51
C GLU A 53 -4.19 16.83 -11.03
N VAL A 54 -3.91 16.58 -9.75
CA VAL A 54 -3.89 15.23 -9.18
C VAL A 54 -5.08 15.01 -8.26
N GLU A 55 -5.86 13.96 -8.51
CA GLU A 55 -6.89 13.46 -7.62
C GLU A 55 -6.48 12.09 -7.09
N LEU A 56 -6.52 11.91 -5.76
CA LEU A 56 -6.21 10.66 -5.08
C LEU A 56 -7.46 10.05 -4.47
N ILE A 57 -7.75 8.80 -4.81
CA ILE A 57 -8.87 8.02 -4.27
C ILE A 57 -8.32 6.82 -3.51
N PHE A 58 -8.54 6.78 -2.20
CA PHE A 58 -8.04 5.69 -1.34
C PHE A 58 -9.19 4.79 -0.91
N ASP A 59 -9.14 3.53 -1.38
CA ASP A 59 -10.08 2.49 -0.94
C ASP A 59 -9.35 1.14 -0.82
N ASP A 60 -9.68 0.39 0.22
CA ASP A 60 -9.12 -0.95 0.42
C ASP A 60 -9.79 -1.99 -0.50
N LYS A 61 -10.92 -1.65 -1.14
CA LYS A 61 -11.45 -2.37 -2.28
C LYS A 61 -10.85 -1.82 -3.57
N GLU A 62 -10.37 -2.72 -4.42
CA GLU A 62 -9.85 -2.32 -5.73
C GLU A 62 -10.98 -1.74 -6.59
N LEU A 63 -10.82 -0.48 -7.01
CA LEU A 63 -11.75 0.15 -7.96
C LEU A 63 -11.60 -0.48 -9.34
N ASP A 64 -12.72 -0.56 -10.03
CA ASP A 64 -12.75 -1.00 -11.43
C ASP A 64 -12.36 0.18 -12.35
N LEU A 65 -11.13 0.18 -12.87
CA LEU A 65 -10.67 1.23 -13.78
C LEU A 65 -11.45 1.28 -15.11
N SER A 66 -12.18 0.20 -15.48
CA SER A 66 -13.03 0.21 -16.67
C SER A 66 -14.23 1.16 -16.55
N THR A 67 -14.64 1.50 -15.34
CA THR A 67 -15.70 2.48 -15.06
C THR A 67 -15.22 3.93 -15.10
N ARG A 68 -13.92 4.15 -15.36
CA ARG A 68 -13.27 5.46 -15.41
C ARG A 68 -13.43 6.30 -14.14
N GLN A 69 -13.61 5.66 -13.01
CA GLN A 69 -13.56 6.33 -11.71
C GLN A 69 -12.13 6.75 -11.33
N ALA A 70 -11.13 6.05 -11.88
CA ALA A 70 -9.72 6.43 -11.80
C ALA A 70 -9.01 6.08 -13.11
N ASP A 71 -7.96 6.85 -13.44
CA ASP A 71 -7.11 6.61 -14.62
C ASP A 71 -6.07 5.52 -14.32
N ILE A 72 -5.55 5.51 -13.10
CA ILE A 72 -4.47 4.64 -12.64
C ILE A 72 -4.85 3.96 -11.33
N GLY A 73 -4.53 2.68 -11.22
CA GLY A 73 -4.54 1.92 -9.97
C GLY A 73 -3.12 1.55 -9.52
N ILE A 74 -2.83 1.70 -8.24
CA ILE A 74 -1.68 1.05 -7.59
C ILE A 74 -2.26 -0.05 -6.70
N PHE A 75 -2.25 -1.28 -7.20
CA PHE A 75 -2.89 -2.43 -6.56
C PHE A 75 -1.86 -3.31 -5.85
N MET A 76 -2.23 -3.83 -4.66
CA MET A 76 -1.36 -4.68 -3.83
C MET A 76 -1.41 -6.15 -4.23
N ARG A 77 -1.95 -6.43 -5.41
CA ARG A 77 -1.96 -7.73 -6.08
C ARG A 77 -2.17 -7.54 -7.57
N ARG A 78 -1.78 -8.51 -8.34
CA ARG A 78 -1.98 -8.50 -9.79
C ARG A 78 -3.46 -8.63 -10.13
N PRO A 79 -4.09 -7.64 -10.80
CA PRO A 79 -5.48 -7.77 -11.25
C PRO A 79 -5.64 -8.89 -12.25
N LYS A 80 -6.82 -9.54 -12.23
CA LYS A 80 -7.14 -10.64 -13.17
C LYS A 80 -7.71 -10.16 -14.50
N LYS A 81 -8.05 -8.88 -14.65
CA LYS A 81 -8.63 -8.32 -15.87
C LYS A 81 -7.60 -8.23 -16.99
N LEU A 82 -7.97 -8.71 -18.20
CA LEU A 82 -7.09 -8.83 -19.37
C LEU A 82 -6.80 -7.49 -20.06
N ASN A 83 -7.71 -6.51 -19.94
CA ASN A 83 -7.63 -5.24 -20.68
C ASN A 83 -6.85 -4.14 -19.95
N TYR A 84 -6.02 -4.51 -18.98
CA TYR A 84 -5.18 -3.57 -18.26
C TYR A 84 -3.70 -3.82 -18.57
N ILE A 85 -2.97 -2.73 -18.79
CA ILE A 85 -1.52 -2.76 -18.73
C ILE A 85 -1.14 -2.82 -17.27
N GLN A 86 -0.31 -3.80 -16.91
CA GLN A 86 0.07 -4.10 -15.55
C GLN A 86 1.59 -4.22 -15.47
N LYS A 87 2.20 -3.44 -14.62
CA LYS A 87 3.64 -3.52 -14.35
C LYS A 87 3.89 -3.59 -12.87
N LYS A 88 4.70 -4.56 -12.46
CA LYS A 88 5.16 -4.65 -11.06
C LYS A 88 5.95 -3.38 -10.71
N LEU A 89 5.59 -2.77 -9.59
CA LEU A 89 6.29 -1.62 -9.03
C LEU A 89 7.35 -2.06 -8.03
N MET A 90 6.94 -2.82 -7.01
CA MET A 90 7.82 -3.23 -5.93
C MET A 90 7.26 -4.42 -5.17
N ASP A 91 8.13 -5.09 -4.42
CA ASP A 91 7.73 -6.04 -3.38
C ASP A 91 7.46 -5.31 -2.07
N ILE A 92 6.44 -5.75 -1.35
CA ILE A 92 6.07 -5.25 -0.04
C ILE A 92 6.26 -6.37 0.96
N ASN A 93 7.27 -6.22 1.78
CA ASN A 93 7.59 -7.15 2.85
C ASN A 93 6.80 -6.82 4.12
N TYR A 94 6.48 -7.83 4.89
CA TYR A 94 5.78 -7.72 6.16
C TYR A 94 6.63 -8.33 7.27
N HIS A 95 6.84 -7.56 8.32
CA HIS A 95 7.51 -8.04 9.52
C HIS A 95 6.67 -7.76 10.78
N ILE A 96 7.11 -8.30 11.90
CA ILE A 96 6.48 -8.06 13.20
C ILE A 96 7.14 -6.85 13.84
N TYR A 97 6.32 -5.91 14.30
CA TYR A 97 6.77 -4.67 14.92
C TYR A 97 6.15 -4.48 16.30
N GLY A 98 6.89 -3.81 17.16
CA GLY A 98 6.44 -3.30 18.45
C GLY A 98 6.96 -1.90 18.68
N SER A 99 6.26 -1.08 19.49
CA SER A 99 6.79 0.22 19.87
C SER A 99 7.87 0.08 20.95
N SER A 100 8.85 1.00 20.95
CA SER A 100 9.89 1.07 21.98
C SER A 100 9.29 1.05 23.39
N LYS A 101 8.26 1.85 23.63
CA LYS A 101 7.52 1.92 24.89
C LYS A 101 6.96 0.56 25.35
N TYR A 102 6.40 -0.22 24.40
CA TYR A 102 5.89 -1.56 24.69
C TYR A 102 7.04 -2.51 25.03
N LEU A 103 8.11 -2.48 24.23
CA LEU A 103 9.26 -3.38 24.37
C LEU A 103 10.10 -3.09 25.62
N GLU A 104 10.22 -1.85 26.04
CA GLU A 104 10.83 -1.48 27.33
C GLU A 104 10.12 -2.14 28.52
N LYS A 105 8.79 -2.21 28.46
CA LYS A 105 7.99 -2.79 29.55
C LYS A 105 7.91 -4.32 29.50
N HIS A 106 7.91 -4.91 28.31
CA HIS A 106 7.62 -6.35 28.11
C HIS A 106 8.82 -7.15 27.61
N GLY A 107 9.96 -6.51 27.36
CA GLY A 107 11.15 -7.12 26.80
C GLY A 107 11.14 -7.15 25.27
N LEU A 108 12.32 -7.27 24.67
CA LEU A 108 12.51 -7.42 23.24
C LEU A 108 12.55 -8.92 22.88
N PRO A 109 11.58 -9.47 22.14
CA PRO A 109 11.63 -10.85 21.70
C PRO A 109 12.76 -11.04 20.67
N LYS A 110 13.67 -11.98 20.94
CA LYS A 110 14.82 -12.31 20.09
C LYS A 110 14.58 -13.54 19.22
N THR A 111 13.72 -14.43 19.69
CA THR A 111 13.37 -15.68 19.02
C THR A 111 11.85 -15.77 18.75
N ILE A 112 11.47 -16.66 17.84
CA ILE A 112 10.05 -16.94 17.57
C ILE A 112 9.32 -17.44 18.83
N ASN A 113 10.01 -18.17 19.72
CA ASN A 113 9.43 -18.66 20.96
C ASN A 113 9.12 -17.53 21.94
N ASP A 114 9.94 -16.48 21.98
CA ASP A 114 9.73 -15.34 22.88
C ASP A 114 8.42 -14.62 22.55
N LEU A 115 7.97 -14.69 21.29
CA LEU A 115 6.68 -14.13 20.86
C LEU A 115 5.49 -14.66 21.67
N ASN A 116 5.61 -15.83 22.32
CA ASN A 116 4.53 -16.42 23.12
C ASN A 116 4.24 -15.62 24.40
N GLY A 117 5.20 -14.85 24.89
CA GLY A 117 5.03 -13.96 26.04
C GLY A 117 4.43 -12.59 25.70
N HIS A 118 4.18 -12.29 24.42
CA HIS A 118 3.75 -10.98 24.00
C HIS A 118 2.28 -10.89 23.59
N ARG A 119 1.71 -9.69 23.74
CA ARG A 119 0.37 -9.37 23.24
C ARG A 119 0.42 -9.13 21.75
N PHE A 120 -0.56 -9.66 21.02
CA PHE A 120 -0.70 -9.47 19.57
C PHE A 120 -1.94 -8.67 19.22
N ILE A 121 -1.79 -7.81 18.23
CA ILE A 121 -2.87 -7.14 17.53
C ILE A 121 -2.96 -7.78 16.15
N SER A 122 -4.14 -8.09 15.67
CA SER A 122 -4.32 -8.75 14.37
C SER A 122 -5.31 -8.03 13.48
N PHE A 123 -5.25 -8.31 12.18
CA PHE A 123 -6.22 -7.81 11.23
C PHE A 123 -7.59 -8.45 11.49
N GLY A 124 -8.63 -7.61 11.54
CA GLY A 124 -10.00 -8.02 11.82
C GLY A 124 -10.79 -8.38 10.56
N LYS A 125 -12.06 -8.77 10.76
CA LYS A 125 -13.02 -9.00 9.67
C LYS A 125 -13.65 -7.66 9.24
N GLY A 126 -14.30 -7.65 8.07
CA GLY A 126 -15.11 -6.52 7.59
C GLY A 126 -14.39 -5.61 6.58
N ALA A 127 -13.12 -5.85 6.29
CA ALA A 127 -12.40 -5.22 5.18
C ALA A 127 -11.55 -6.25 4.43
N PRO A 128 -11.21 -6.00 3.16
CA PRO A 128 -10.25 -6.83 2.43
C PRO A 128 -8.92 -6.92 3.16
N SER A 129 -8.40 -8.14 3.31
CA SER A 129 -7.08 -8.33 3.92
C SER A 129 -5.98 -7.82 2.98
N PRO A 130 -4.98 -7.10 3.50
CA PRO A 130 -3.83 -6.65 2.71
C PRO A 130 -2.94 -7.80 2.25
N VAL A 131 -3.01 -8.96 2.90
CA VAL A 131 -2.21 -10.14 2.60
C VAL A 131 -3.06 -11.40 2.56
N TYR A 132 -2.60 -12.42 1.84
CA TYR A 132 -3.30 -13.70 1.73
C TYR A 132 -3.47 -14.41 3.10
N ASN A 133 -2.48 -14.34 3.98
CA ASN A 133 -2.53 -14.93 5.32
C ASN A 133 -2.34 -13.85 6.41
N PRO A 134 -3.39 -13.12 6.79
CA PRO A 134 -3.29 -12.04 7.78
C PRO A 134 -2.91 -12.51 9.19
N ASP A 135 -3.12 -13.79 9.49
CA ASP A 135 -2.82 -14.39 10.80
C ASP A 135 -1.39 -15.00 10.87
N TRP A 136 -0.53 -14.78 9.87
CA TRP A 136 0.79 -15.43 9.82
C TRP A 136 1.63 -15.18 11.07
N ALA A 137 1.64 -13.94 11.59
CA ALA A 137 2.39 -13.58 12.80
C ALA A 137 1.85 -14.26 14.06
N LEU A 138 0.55 -14.59 14.08
CA LEU A 138 -0.05 -15.37 15.17
C LEU A 138 0.32 -16.86 15.08
N LYS A 139 0.63 -17.37 13.90
CA LYS A 139 0.85 -18.80 13.63
C LYS A 139 2.32 -19.19 13.60
N ILE A 140 3.23 -18.24 13.30
CA ILE A 140 4.66 -18.54 13.14
C ILE A 140 5.22 -19.24 14.38
N GLY A 141 5.87 -20.40 14.16
CA GLY A 141 6.43 -21.24 15.23
C GLY A 141 5.40 -21.98 16.08
N MET A 142 4.10 -21.88 15.78
CA MET A 142 3.07 -22.65 16.49
C MET A 142 2.89 -24.03 15.85
N LYS A 143 2.67 -25.05 16.70
CA LYS A 143 2.36 -26.43 16.26
C LYS A 143 0.84 -26.62 16.12
N ASP A 144 0.44 -27.64 15.34
CA ASP A 144 -0.96 -28.14 15.27
C ASP A 144 -2.00 -27.08 14.85
N ASN A 145 -1.65 -26.21 13.89
CA ASN A 145 -2.52 -25.10 13.46
C ASN A 145 -2.99 -24.15 14.58
N LYS A 146 -2.37 -24.22 15.75
CA LYS A 146 -2.63 -23.28 16.85
C LYS A 146 -2.19 -21.87 16.45
N LYS A 147 -2.75 -20.89 17.11
CA LYS A 147 -2.35 -19.48 16.96
C LYS A 147 -2.35 -18.77 18.29
N ARG A 148 -1.47 -17.78 18.42
CA ARG A 148 -1.43 -16.89 19.57
C ARG A 148 -2.74 -16.12 19.68
N ARG A 149 -3.14 -15.80 20.88
CA ARG A 149 -4.33 -14.97 21.12
C ARG A 149 -4.05 -13.52 20.71
N SER A 150 -4.94 -12.96 19.90
CA SER A 150 -4.96 -11.53 19.64
C SER A 150 -5.74 -10.81 20.74
N VAL A 151 -5.16 -9.78 21.35
CA VAL A 151 -5.84 -8.96 22.38
C VAL A 151 -6.72 -7.88 21.76
N MET A 152 -6.43 -7.48 20.52
CA MET A 152 -7.18 -6.50 19.75
C MET A 152 -7.23 -6.90 18.27
N LYS A 153 -8.37 -6.66 17.63
CA LYS A 153 -8.54 -6.85 16.18
C LYS A 153 -9.06 -5.56 15.57
N VAL A 154 -8.45 -5.16 14.47
CA VAL A 154 -8.86 -3.97 13.72
C VAL A 154 -8.78 -4.26 12.22
N ASN A 155 -9.77 -3.83 11.46
CA ASN A 155 -9.88 -4.08 10.01
C ASN A 155 -9.25 -2.97 9.15
N SER A 156 -8.21 -2.33 9.68
CA SER A 156 -7.48 -1.25 9.03
C SER A 156 -5.99 -1.40 9.32
N VAL A 157 -5.16 -1.37 8.27
CA VAL A 157 -3.69 -1.42 8.42
C VAL A 157 -3.18 -0.19 9.16
N MET A 158 -3.81 0.97 8.94
CA MET A 158 -3.52 2.19 9.68
C MET A 158 -3.89 2.06 11.16
N GLY A 159 -5.03 1.43 11.45
CA GLY A 159 -5.44 1.12 12.82
C GLY A 159 -4.47 0.16 13.52
N LEU A 160 -3.89 -0.82 12.81
CA LEU A 160 -2.82 -1.68 13.33
C LEU A 160 -1.58 -0.85 13.69
N LEU A 161 -1.13 0.03 12.78
CA LEU A 161 0.02 0.91 13.01
C LEU A 161 -0.17 1.74 14.29
N LEU A 162 -1.27 2.46 14.39
CA LEU A 162 -1.58 3.32 15.54
C LEU A 162 -1.67 2.54 16.86
N ALA A 163 -2.24 1.33 16.83
CA ALA A 163 -2.32 0.47 18.02
C ALA A 163 -0.94 -0.03 18.48
N VAL A 164 -0.03 -0.35 17.53
CA VAL A 164 1.36 -0.71 17.87
C VAL A 164 2.09 0.50 18.43
N GLU A 165 1.99 1.67 17.82
CA GLU A 165 2.62 2.92 18.28
C GLU A 165 2.14 3.31 19.67
N SER A 166 0.86 3.08 19.97
CA SER A 166 0.27 3.32 21.30
C SER A 166 0.73 2.31 22.38
N GLY A 167 1.48 1.25 21.99
CA GLY A 167 2.00 0.27 22.92
C GLY A 167 1.00 -0.83 23.35
N VAL A 168 -0.03 -1.09 22.55
CA VAL A 168 -1.00 -2.17 22.83
C VAL A 168 -0.36 -3.55 22.74
N GLY A 169 0.57 -3.74 21.79
CA GLY A 169 1.23 -5.01 21.55
C GLY A 169 2.02 -5.05 20.25
N LEU A 170 2.31 -6.25 19.78
CA LEU A 170 2.99 -6.52 18.51
C LEU A 170 1.97 -6.71 17.39
N ALA A 171 2.31 -6.29 16.18
CA ALA A 171 1.54 -6.60 14.98
C ALA A 171 2.44 -6.84 13.76
N ALA A 172 1.89 -7.55 12.77
CA ALA A 172 2.45 -7.62 11.44
C ALA A 172 2.10 -6.35 10.67
N LEU A 173 3.11 -5.63 10.20
CA LEU A 173 2.94 -4.39 9.41
C LEU A 173 3.78 -4.48 8.14
N PRO A 174 3.34 -3.84 7.03
CA PRO A 174 4.18 -3.67 5.86
C PRO A 174 5.30 -2.67 6.15
N ASP A 175 6.50 -2.97 5.69
CA ASP A 175 7.71 -2.20 6.00
C ASP A 175 7.62 -0.73 5.56
N TYR A 176 6.88 -0.43 4.47
CA TYR A 176 6.71 0.94 4.00
C TYR A 176 6.00 1.88 4.99
N LEU A 177 5.19 1.33 5.90
CA LEU A 177 4.53 2.12 6.95
C LEU A 177 5.49 2.52 8.07
N VAL A 178 6.47 1.68 8.33
CA VAL A 178 7.33 1.82 9.50
C VAL A 178 8.54 2.68 9.22
N PHE A 179 8.89 2.86 7.95
CA PHE A 179 10.08 3.60 7.51
C PHE A 179 10.21 5.01 8.11
N GLN A 180 9.09 5.70 8.35
CA GLN A 180 9.08 7.05 8.94
C GLN A 180 8.90 7.04 10.46
N SER A 181 8.59 5.89 11.05
CA SER A 181 8.36 5.79 12.50
C SER A 181 9.67 5.56 13.25
N ARG A 182 10.06 6.54 14.07
CA ARG A 182 11.25 6.43 14.93
C ARG A 182 11.02 5.54 16.16
N ASN A 183 9.75 5.21 16.46
CA ASN A 183 9.36 4.53 17.68
C ASN A 183 9.00 3.06 17.49
N LEU A 184 9.04 2.55 16.25
CA LEU A 184 8.74 1.16 15.95
C LEU A 184 10.03 0.37 15.70
N ILE A 185 10.08 -0.79 16.33
CA ILE A 185 11.22 -1.70 16.28
C ILE A 185 10.76 -3.00 15.63
N LYS A 186 11.49 -3.44 14.60
CA LYS A 186 11.32 -4.76 13.98
C LYS A 186 11.79 -5.80 15.00
N VAL A 187 10.88 -6.69 15.42
CA VAL A 187 11.19 -7.77 16.34
C VAL A 187 11.35 -9.08 15.59
N VAL A 188 12.23 -9.96 16.07
CA VAL A 188 12.53 -11.25 15.44
C VAL A 188 12.77 -11.08 13.92
N PRO A 189 13.82 -10.35 13.49
CA PRO A 189 13.99 -9.97 12.07
C PRO A 189 14.03 -11.13 11.08
N LYS A 190 14.39 -12.33 11.56
CA LYS A 190 14.39 -13.58 10.77
C LYS A 190 13.00 -14.18 10.57
N ALA A 191 11.98 -13.65 11.24
CA ALA A 191 10.59 -14.06 11.06
C ALA A 191 9.98 -13.31 9.89
N GLU A 192 10.29 -13.77 8.67
CA GLU A 192 9.77 -13.18 7.44
C GLU A 192 8.29 -13.50 7.26
N GLY A 193 7.52 -12.46 6.94
CA GLY A 193 6.11 -12.56 6.61
C GLY A 193 5.86 -12.80 5.12
N PRO A 194 4.60 -12.81 4.71
CA PRO A 194 4.25 -12.88 3.31
C PRO A 194 4.78 -11.65 2.56
N VAL A 195 5.13 -11.85 1.30
CA VAL A 195 5.46 -10.75 0.38
C VAL A 195 4.24 -10.50 -0.50
N THR A 196 3.85 -9.24 -0.65
CA THR A 196 2.86 -8.81 -1.64
C THR A 196 3.53 -7.95 -2.70
N GLU A 197 2.95 -7.92 -3.90
CA GLU A 197 3.47 -7.12 -5.01
C GLU A 197 2.56 -5.91 -5.26
N ALA A 198 3.13 -4.71 -5.23
CA ALA A 198 2.46 -3.53 -5.75
C ALA A 198 2.58 -3.50 -7.27
N HIS A 199 1.46 -3.28 -7.95
CA HIS A 199 1.37 -3.18 -9.41
C HIS A 199 0.83 -1.82 -9.83
N PHE A 200 1.49 -1.21 -10.83
CA PHE A 200 0.98 -0.06 -11.56
C PHE A 200 0.06 -0.57 -12.67
N VAL A 201 -1.18 -0.13 -12.64
CA VAL A 201 -2.24 -0.66 -13.50
C VAL A 201 -3.01 0.49 -14.16
N TYR A 202 -3.27 0.39 -15.46
CA TYR A 202 -4.09 1.35 -16.19
C TYR A 202 -4.71 0.71 -17.45
N PRO A 203 -5.85 1.22 -17.94
CA PRO A 203 -6.44 0.76 -19.19
C PRO A 203 -5.50 0.95 -20.39
N GLU A 204 -5.54 0.03 -21.34
CA GLU A 204 -4.70 0.11 -22.55
C GLU A 204 -4.91 1.41 -23.36
N SER A 205 -6.13 1.96 -23.34
CA SER A 205 -6.45 3.24 -23.95
C SER A 205 -5.64 4.43 -23.42
N LEU A 206 -5.08 4.32 -22.21
CA LEU A 206 -4.24 5.36 -21.59
C LEU A 206 -2.74 5.14 -21.80
N LYS A 207 -2.32 4.15 -22.59
CA LYS A 207 -0.91 3.77 -22.77
C LYS A 207 -0.02 4.92 -23.25
N ASN A 208 -0.53 5.75 -24.16
CA ASN A 208 0.22 6.85 -24.79
C ASN A 208 -0.09 8.22 -24.16
N VAL A 209 -0.91 8.27 -23.11
CA VAL A 209 -1.29 9.53 -22.46
C VAL A 209 -0.11 10.08 -21.66
N ALA A 210 0.34 11.29 -22.01
CA ALA A 210 1.57 11.89 -21.49
C ALA A 210 1.60 12.00 -19.96
N ARG A 211 0.47 12.43 -19.32
CA ARG A 211 0.38 12.51 -17.84
C ARG A 211 0.46 11.15 -17.14
N VAL A 212 -0.07 10.09 -17.79
CA VAL A 212 0.03 8.71 -17.25
C VAL A 212 1.47 8.22 -17.31
N GLN A 213 2.18 8.49 -18.39
CA GLN A 213 3.60 8.15 -18.55
C GLN A 213 4.48 8.95 -17.58
N ALA A 214 4.22 10.26 -17.42
CA ALA A 214 4.92 11.11 -16.47
C ALA A 214 4.79 10.57 -15.03
N PHE A 215 3.57 10.24 -14.62
CA PHE A 215 3.33 9.68 -13.29
C PHE A 215 3.98 8.31 -13.10
N ARG A 216 3.91 7.43 -14.10
CA ARG A 216 4.60 6.14 -14.09
C ARG A 216 6.10 6.31 -13.88
N ASN A 217 6.74 7.17 -14.66
CA ASN A 217 8.18 7.39 -14.60
C ASN A 217 8.59 7.97 -13.24
N PHE A 218 7.80 8.91 -12.71
CA PHE A 218 7.98 9.45 -11.36
C PHE A 218 7.93 8.36 -10.30
N LEU A 219 6.93 7.47 -10.33
CA LEU A 219 6.83 6.37 -9.37
C LEU A 219 8.04 5.43 -9.42
N TYR A 220 8.49 5.07 -10.62
CA TYR A 220 9.67 4.20 -10.75
C TYR A 220 10.93 4.87 -10.20
N SER A 221 11.13 6.16 -10.44
CA SER A 221 12.23 6.91 -9.83
C SER A 221 12.16 6.84 -8.31
N LYS A 222 10.99 7.14 -7.72
CA LYS A 222 10.83 7.13 -6.24
C LYS A 222 11.00 5.76 -5.62
N ILE A 223 10.62 4.70 -6.32
CA ILE A 223 10.82 3.33 -5.86
C ILE A 223 12.29 2.93 -5.94
N SER A 224 13.02 3.33 -6.99
CA SER A 224 14.44 3.04 -7.11
C SER A 224 15.31 3.74 -6.05
N GLU A 225 14.86 4.90 -5.56
CA GLU A 225 15.48 5.63 -4.46
C GLU A 225 15.21 4.98 -3.09
N TRP A 226 14.20 4.13 -3.01
CA TRP A 226 13.77 3.55 -1.76
C TRP A 226 14.52 2.25 -1.45
N LYS A 227 15.38 2.31 -0.45
CA LYS A 227 16.09 1.16 0.13
C LYS A 227 15.43 0.82 1.47
N PHE A 228 14.98 -0.43 1.60
CA PHE A 228 14.51 -1.01 2.87
C PHE A 228 15.68 -1.51 3.72
#